data_3af479202533e78502fdded52414fec7
#
_entry.id   3af479202533e78502fdded52414fec7
#
_cell.length_a   1.000
_cell.length_b   1.000
_cell.length_c   1.000
_cell.angle_alpha   90.00
_cell.angle_beta   90.00
_cell.angle_gamma   90.00
#
_symmetry.space_group_name_H-M   'P 1'
#
loop_
_entity.id
_entity.type
_entity.pdbx_description
1 polymer ?
#
loop_
_entity_poly.entity_id
_entity_poly.type
_entity_poly.pdbx_seq_one_letter_code
_entity_poly.pdbx_strand_id
1 'polypeptide(L)'
;MLAQENMRVPDLKAAYRNTTYCVDYPAGNFGIRIDELCAPLDTLLREQGVSTWVYVTACNPHSRLLSSEENAARHAQLLAHAGALGLKVFAGRGKADRGDWVEESLLILGLDKTAAVALGAAFGQSAVVVENLGGAAELSWCAGK
;
A
#
# COMPACT_ATOMS: atom_id res chain seq x y z
N MET A 1 -11.40 8.37 3.49
CA MET A 1 -11.31 8.73 2.07
C MET A 1 -11.27 7.52 1.18
N LEU A 2 -10.31 6.64 1.40
CA LEU A 2 -10.18 5.45 0.56
C LEU A 2 -11.34 4.48 0.73
N ALA A 3 -12.06 4.59 1.82
CA ALA A 3 -13.13 3.67 2.19
C ALA A 3 -14.52 4.26 2.10
N GLN A 4 -14.73 5.30 1.32
CA GLN A 4 -16.06 5.87 1.15
C GLN A 4 -16.81 5.10 0.07
N GLU A 5 -18.02 4.64 0.43
CA GLU A 5 -18.86 3.90 -0.51
C GLU A 5 -19.31 4.77 -1.66
N ASN A 6 -19.46 4.16 -2.83
CA ASN A 6 -19.94 4.82 -4.05
C ASN A 6 -19.02 5.93 -4.56
N MET A 7 -17.77 5.97 -4.08
CA MET A 7 -16.80 6.93 -4.57
C MET A 7 -16.42 6.61 -6.01
N ARG A 8 -16.46 7.63 -6.88
CA ARG A 8 -16.13 7.46 -8.29
C ARG A 8 -14.62 7.37 -8.47
N VAL A 9 -14.19 6.78 -9.60
CA VAL A 9 -12.77 6.58 -9.89
C VAL A 9 -11.95 7.87 -9.79
N PRO A 10 -12.38 9.01 -10.37
CA PRO A 10 -11.60 10.26 -10.21
C PRO A 10 -11.45 10.68 -8.76
N ASP A 11 -12.48 10.48 -7.94
CA ASP A 11 -12.42 10.82 -6.51
C ASP A 11 -11.49 9.87 -5.75
N LEU A 12 -11.52 8.58 -6.10
CA LEU A 12 -10.60 7.60 -5.52
C LEU A 12 -9.16 7.95 -5.87
N LYS A 13 -8.90 8.32 -7.11
CA LYS A 13 -7.55 8.70 -7.54
C LYS A 13 -7.04 9.88 -6.73
N ALA A 14 -7.88 10.89 -6.53
CA ALA A 14 -7.52 12.05 -5.72
C ALA A 14 -7.27 11.64 -4.27
N ALA A 15 -8.10 10.75 -3.73
CA ALA A 15 -7.92 10.26 -2.35
C ALA A 15 -6.58 9.54 -2.18
N TYR A 16 -6.22 8.66 -3.12
CA TYR A 16 -4.94 7.97 -3.08
C TYR A 16 -3.77 8.96 -3.15
N ARG A 17 -3.87 9.97 -4.01
CA ARG A 17 -2.83 10.99 -4.16
C ARG A 17 -2.70 11.90 -2.94
N ASN A 18 -3.78 12.09 -2.20
CA ASN A 18 -3.80 12.92 -1.00
C ASN A 18 -3.53 12.08 0.26
N THR A 19 -2.80 11.02 0.11
CA THR A 19 -2.40 10.11 1.19
C THR A 19 -0.88 10.02 1.24
N THR A 20 -0.33 10.00 2.45
CA THR A 20 1.09 9.69 2.68
C THR A 20 1.17 8.24 3.13
N TYR A 21 1.97 7.45 2.44
CA TYR A 21 2.13 6.03 2.71
C TYR A 21 3.37 5.84 3.58
N CYS A 22 3.15 5.90 4.90
CA CYS A 22 4.23 5.87 5.88
C CYS A 22 4.75 4.45 6.08
N VAL A 23 6.07 4.35 6.25
CA VAL A 23 6.74 3.07 6.50
C VAL A 23 7.52 3.18 7.80
N ASP A 24 7.32 2.17 8.68
CA ASP A 24 8.06 2.06 9.93
C ASP A 24 9.36 1.31 9.63
N TYR A 25 10.46 2.05 9.58
CA TYR A 25 11.77 1.47 9.30
C TYR A 25 12.72 1.76 10.45
N PRO A 26 13.46 0.75 10.93
CA PRO A 26 14.31 0.94 12.12
C PRO A 26 15.34 2.07 11.99
N ALA A 27 15.90 2.26 10.80
CA ALA A 27 16.89 3.30 10.57
C ALA A 27 16.29 4.71 10.45
N GLY A 28 14.95 4.79 10.30
CA GLY A 28 14.25 6.07 10.18
C GLY A 28 12.99 5.90 9.34
N ASN A 29 11.86 6.26 9.93
CA ASN A 29 10.58 6.17 9.23
C ASN A 29 10.56 7.14 8.06
N PHE A 30 9.84 6.77 6.99
CA PHE A 30 9.71 7.63 5.82
C PHE A 30 8.31 7.50 5.23
N GLY A 31 7.98 8.42 4.32
CA GLY A 31 6.70 8.43 3.63
C GLY A 31 6.86 8.33 2.14
N ILE A 32 5.98 7.55 1.52
CA ILE A 32 5.89 7.41 0.07
C ILE A 32 4.71 8.22 -0.41
N ARG A 33 4.87 8.91 -1.54
CA ARG A 33 3.77 9.63 -2.18
C ARG A 33 3.73 9.30 -3.66
N ILE A 34 2.50 9.16 -4.17
CA ILE A 34 2.27 8.84 -5.59
C ILE A 34 2.89 9.95 -6.46
N ASP A 35 3.53 9.54 -7.55
CA ASP A 35 4.20 10.39 -8.53
C ASP A 35 5.48 11.06 -8.01
N GLU A 36 5.97 10.67 -6.83
CA GLU A 36 7.19 11.22 -6.26
C GLU A 36 8.26 10.15 -6.08
N LEU A 37 9.50 10.54 -6.24
CA LEU A 37 10.64 9.68 -5.92
C LEU A 37 10.77 9.58 -4.40
N CYS A 38 11.29 8.46 -3.92
CA CYS A 38 11.47 8.24 -2.49
C CYS A 38 12.87 7.70 -2.24
N ALA A 39 13.81 8.58 -1.94
CA ALA A 39 15.20 8.22 -1.74
C ALA A 39 15.41 7.19 -0.61
N PRO A 40 14.76 7.32 0.56
CA PRO A 40 14.91 6.30 1.60
C PRO A 40 14.45 4.92 1.15
N LEU A 41 13.39 4.84 0.35
CA LEU A 41 12.90 3.56 -0.18
C LEU A 41 13.92 2.97 -1.15
N ASP A 42 14.48 3.77 -2.04
CA ASP A 42 15.49 3.29 -2.97
C ASP A 42 16.72 2.76 -2.24
N THR A 43 17.13 3.42 -1.17
CA THR A 43 18.23 2.95 -0.34
C THR A 43 17.90 1.59 0.28
N LEU A 44 16.69 1.45 0.81
CA LEU A 44 16.23 0.19 1.40
C LEU A 44 16.23 -0.94 0.35
N LEU A 45 15.74 -0.66 -0.85
CA LEU A 45 15.72 -1.66 -1.92
C LEU A 45 17.13 -2.14 -2.27
N ARG A 46 18.08 -1.20 -2.37
CA ARG A 46 19.48 -1.56 -2.65
C ARG A 46 20.06 -2.41 -1.54
N GLU A 47 19.80 -2.06 -0.29
CA GLU A 47 20.29 -2.82 0.87
C GLU A 47 19.74 -4.23 0.89
N GLN A 48 18.50 -4.41 0.48
CA GLN A 48 17.85 -5.73 0.46
C GLN A 48 18.12 -6.51 -0.84
N GLY A 49 18.76 -5.89 -1.82
CA GLY A 49 19.06 -6.55 -3.08
C GLY A 49 17.84 -6.84 -3.93
N VAL A 50 16.81 -6.03 -3.83
CA VAL A 50 15.58 -6.17 -4.62
C VAL A 50 15.30 -4.89 -5.37
N SER A 51 14.48 -4.98 -6.44
CA SER A 51 14.23 -3.83 -7.30
C SER A 51 12.75 -3.47 -7.42
N THR A 52 11.86 -4.22 -6.79
CA THR A 52 10.42 -3.97 -6.88
C THR A 52 9.80 -3.92 -5.49
N TRP A 53 8.68 -3.22 -5.39
CA TRP A 53 7.96 -3.13 -4.13
C TRP A 53 6.48 -2.85 -4.37
N VAL A 54 5.67 -3.14 -3.36
CA VAL A 54 4.26 -2.76 -3.33
C VAL A 54 3.90 -2.25 -1.94
N TYR A 55 3.07 -1.24 -1.90
CA TYR A 55 2.45 -0.76 -0.67
C TYR A 55 0.97 -1.10 -0.75
N VAL A 56 0.48 -1.88 0.21
CA VAL A 56 -0.86 -2.44 0.15
C VAL A 56 -1.51 -2.47 1.52
N THR A 57 -2.83 -2.28 1.55
CA THR A 57 -3.62 -2.47 2.76
C THR A 57 -4.67 -3.55 2.51
N ALA A 58 -5.14 -4.19 3.56
CA ALA A 58 -6.29 -5.09 3.53
C ALA A 58 -7.52 -4.43 4.14
N CYS A 59 -7.40 -3.19 4.62
CA CYS A 59 -8.48 -2.48 5.28
C CYS A 59 -9.56 -2.03 4.29
N ASN A 60 -10.79 -1.99 4.76
CA ASN A 60 -11.92 -1.39 4.05
C ASN A 60 -12.05 -1.83 2.58
N PRO A 61 -12.18 -3.15 2.33
CA PRO A 61 -12.24 -3.67 0.96
C PRO A 61 -13.40 -3.05 0.19
N HIS A 62 -13.20 -2.89 -1.12
CA HIS A 62 -14.19 -2.31 -2.03
C HIS A 62 -14.61 -0.90 -1.62
N SER A 63 -13.71 -0.18 -0.94
CA SER A 63 -13.96 1.17 -0.43
C SER A 63 -15.14 1.24 0.53
N ARG A 64 -15.41 0.15 1.25
CA ARG A 64 -16.49 0.08 2.24
C ARG A 64 -15.88 0.17 3.63
N LEU A 65 -16.42 1.06 4.45
CA LEU A 65 -15.92 1.25 5.80
C LEU A 65 -16.27 0.05 6.68
N LEU A 66 -15.26 -0.63 7.17
CA LEU A 66 -15.41 -1.73 8.13
C LEU A 66 -15.08 -1.24 9.54
N SER A 67 -15.45 -2.04 10.54
CA SER A 67 -15.04 -1.76 11.92
C SER A 67 -13.55 -1.92 12.08
N SER A 68 -12.98 -1.34 13.14
CA SER A 68 -11.57 -1.49 13.45
C SER A 68 -11.20 -2.95 13.71
N GLU A 69 -12.12 -3.72 14.29
CA GLU A 69 -11.90 -5.15 14.54
C GLU A 69 -11.85 -5.95 13.26
N GLU A 70 -12.77 -5.68 12.34
CA GLU A 70 -12.77 -6.33 11.03
C GLU A 70 -11.51 -5.99 10.24
N ASN A 71 -11.10 -4.72 10.27
CA ASN A 71 -9.89 -4.30 9.58
C ASN A 71 -8.65 -4.92 10.21
N ALA A 72 -8.60 -5.06 11.52
CA ALA A 72 -7.47 -5.70 12.19
C ALA A 72 -7.35 -7.18 11.78
N ALA A 73 -8.49 -7.87 11.67
CA ALA A 73 -8.49 -9.27 11.24
C ALA A 73 -8.00 -9.40 9.79
N ARG A 74 -8.43 -8.50 8.92
CA ARG A 74 -8.00 -8.50 7.53
C ARG A 74 -6.52 -8.19 7.40
N HIS A 75 -6.03 -7.24 8.20
CA HIS A 75 -4.60 -6.92 8.20
C HIS A 75 -3.76 -8.11 8.67
N ALA A 76 -4.22 -8.83 9.68
CA ALA A 76 -3.54 -10.04 10.15
C ALA A 76 -3.46 -11.10 9.04
N GLN A 77 -4.53 -11.24 8.24
CA GLN A 77 -4.54 -12.16 7.10
C GLN A 77 -3.53 -11.74 6.03
N LEU A 78 -3.46 -10.46 5.74
CA LEU A 78 -2.48 -9.94 4.77
C LEU A 78 -1.06 -10.19 5.25
N LEU A 79 -0.80 -9.93 6.52
CA LEU A 79 0.52 -10.14 7.10
C LEU A 79 0.92 -11.62 7.04
N ALA A 80 -0.02 -12.53 7.37
CA ALA A 80 0.24 -13.96 7.29
C ALA A 80 0.51 -14.40 5.85
N HIS A 81 -0.26 -13.88 4.90
CA HIS A 81 -0.08 -14.20 3.49
C HIS A 81 1.28 -13.73 2.99
N ALA A 82 1.66 -12.50 3.31
CA ALA A 82 2.97 -11.96 2.91
C ALA A 82 4.11 -12.75 3.54
N GLY A 83 3.96 -13.15 4.81
CA GLY A 83 4.94 -13.97 5.49
C GLY A 83 5.13 -15.33 4.81
N ALA A 84 4.04 -15.92 4.34
CA ALA A 84 4.09 -17.21 3.64
C ALA A 84 4.82 -17.12 2.30
N LEU A 85 4.88 -15.93 1.70
CA LEU A 85 5.62 -15.72 0.45
C LEU A 85 7.14 -15.67 0.69
N GLY A 86 7.57 -15.54 1.93
CA GLY A 86 9.01 -15.47 2.27
C GLY A 86 9.65 -14.15 1.88
N LEU A 87 8.87 -13.11 1.66
CA LEU A 87 9.37 -11.81 1.24
C LEU A 87 9.61 -10.90 2.44
N LYS A 88 10.45 -9.89 2.22
CA LYS A 88 10.70 -8.87 3.24
C LYS A 88 9.50 -7.96 3.35
N VAL A 89 9.03 -7.72 4.57
CA VAL A 89 7.82 -6.94 4.83
C VAL A 89 8.10 -5.91 5.92
N PHE A 90 7.60 -4.70 5.72
CA PHE A 90 7.67 -3.63 6.71
C PHE A 90 6.28 -3.11 6.99
N ALA A 91 5.98 -2.86 8.26
CA ALA A 91 4.72 -2.29 8.67
C ALA A 91 4.65 -0.82 8.28
N GLY A 92 3.45 -0.34 8.05
CA GLY A 92 3.24 1.07 7.76
C GLY A 92 1.80 1.46 7.95
N ARG A 93 1.51 2.72 7.69
CA ARG A 93 0.16 3.27 7.76
C ARG A 93 -0.04 4.26 6.64
N GLY A 94 -1.10 4.07 5.88
CA GLY A 94 -1.55 5.07 4.93
C GLY A 94 -2.34 6.13 5.70
N LYS A 95 -1.89 7.38 5.63
CA LYS A 95 -2.51 8.48 6.35
C LYS A 95 -3.01 9.52 5.38
N ALA A 96 -4.30 9.87 5.47
CA ALA A 96 -4.82 10.98 4.69
C ALA A 96 -4.10 12.26 5.12
N ASP A 97 -3.81 13.13 4.14
CA ASP A 97 -3.12 14.39 4.41
C ASP A 97 -3.97 15.31 5.27
N ARG A 98 -5.29 15.12 5.25
CA ARG A 98 -6.22 15.90 6.07
C ARG A 98 -7.13 14.95 6.84
N GLY A 99 -7.43 15.30 8.09
CA GLY A 99 -8.30 14.52 8.94
C GLY A 99 -7.55 13.36 9.60
N ASP A 100 -8.32 12.44 10.15
CA ASP A 100 -7.79 11.38 11.00
C ASP A 100 -7.73 10.02 10.32
N TRP A 101 -7.93 9.97 9.02
CA TRP A 101 -8.01 8.70 8.31
C TRP A 101 -6.67 7.99 8.27
N VAL A 102 -6.64 6.77 8.80
CA VAL A 102 -5.43 5.94 8.86
C VAL A 102 -5.80 4.50 8.55
N GLU A 103 -5.01 3.84 7.72
CA GLU A 103 -5.17 2.41 7.44
C GLU A 103 -3.85 1.68 7.66
N GLU A 104 -3.87 0.60 8.46
CA GLU A 104 -2.71 -0.27 8.62
C GLU A 104 -2.37 -0.90 7.28
N SER A 105 -1.10 -0.93 6.95
CA SER A 105 -0.64 -1.30 5.62
C SER A 105 0.70 -2.02 5.71
N LEU A 106 1.14 -2.59 4.58
CA LEU A 106 2.44 -3.24 4.48
C LEU A 106 3.19 -2.73 3.26
N LEU A 107 4.49 -2.55 3.43
CA LEU A 107 5.43 -2.43 2.31
C LEU A 107 6.04 -3.82 2.11
N ILE A 108 5.85 -4.40 0.94
CA ILE A 108 6.35 -5.73 0.60
C ILE A 108 7.36 -5.59 -0.53
N LEU A 109 8.55 -6.14 -0.34
CA LEU A 109 9.63 -6.03 -1.32
C LEU A 109 9.73 -7.30 -2.16
N GLY A 110 9.92 -7.13 -3.48
CA GLY A 110 10.26 -8.24 -4.36
C GLY A 110 9.13 -8.80 -5.21
N LEU A 111 7.90 -8.31 -5.06
CA LEU A 111 6.82 -8.69 -5.98
C LEU A 111 6.87 -7.82 -7.22
N ASP A 112 6.67 -8.43 -8.41
CA ASP A 112 6.51 -7.64 -9.61
C ASP A 112 5.10 -7.00 -9.66
N LYS A 113 4.88 -6.12 -10.61
CA LYS A 113 3.63 -5.37 -10.70
C LYS A 113 2.42 -6.29 -10.86
N THR A 114 2.53 -7.34 -11.68
CA THR A 114 1.43 -8.28 -11.90
C THR A 114 1.03 -8.97 -10.60
N ALA A 115 2.02 -9.48 -9.86
CA ALA A 115 1.77 -10.14 -8.58
C ALA A 115 1.24 -9.16 -7.52
N ALA A 116 1.75 -7.93 -7.53
CA ALA A 116 1.31 -6.88 -6.60
C ALA A 116 -0.15 -6.51 -6.82
N VAL A 117 -0.55 -6.33 -8.08
CA VAL A 117 -1.95 -6.02 -8.42
C VAL A 117 -2.86 -7.19 -8.04
N ALA A 118 -2.42 -8.43 -8.31
CA ALA A 118 -3.19 -9.61 -7.94
C ALA A 118 -3.38 -9.71 -6.41
N LEU A 119 -2.34 -9.37 -5.65
CA LEU A 119 -2.44 -9.35 -4.19
C LEU A 119 -3.47 -8.32 -3.72
N GLY A 120 -3.42 -7.11 -4.26
CA GLY A 120 -4.38 -6.08 -3.92
C GLY A 120 -5.80 -6.52 -4.22
N ALA A 121 -6.02 -7.10 -5.40
CA ALA A 121 -7.34 -7.61 -5.80
C ALA A 121 -7.83 -8.69 -4.85
N ALA A 122 -6.94 -9.60 -4.42
CA ALA A 122 -7.31 -10.69 -3.51
C ALA A 122 -7.79 -10.15 -2.16
N PHE A 123 -7.33 -8.98 -1.75
CA PHE A 123 -7.76 -8.35 -0.51
C PHE A 123 -8.79 -7.24 -0.73
N GLY A 124 -9.41 -7.21 -1.90
CA GLY A 124 -10.53 -6.31 -2.17
C GLY A 124 -10.15 -4.86 -2.35
N GLN A 125 -8.89 -4.58 -2.66
CA GLN A 125 -8.44 -3.20 -2.84
C GLN A 125 -8.72 -2.71 -4.24
N SER A 126 -9.06 -1.42 -4.37
CA SER A 126 -9.27 -0.80 -5.68
C SER A 126 -7.95 -0.57 -6.40
N ALA A 127 -6.89 -0.32 -5.65
CA ALA A 127 -5.57 -0.05 -6.22
C ALA A 127 -4.47 -0.36 -5.21
N VAL A 128 -3.26 -0.47 -5.71
CA VAL A 128 -2.04 -0.57 -4.89
C VAL A 128 -1.04 0.47 -5.38
N VAL A 129 -0.03 0.75 -4.58
CA VAL A 129 1.05 1.65 -4.97
C VAL A 129 2.29 0.81 -5.22
N VAL A 130 2.88 0.95 -6.39
CA VAL A 130 4.00 0.11 -6.84
C VAL A 130 5.04 0.95 -7.57
N GLU A 131 6.25 0.44 -7.67
CA GLU A 131 7.26 0.95 -8.57
C GLU A 131 8.50 0.07 -8.52
N ASN A 132 9.41 0.33 -9.46
CA ASN A 132 10.74 -0.25 -9.49
C ASN A 132 11.73 0.73 -8.86
N LEU A 133 12.88 0.20 -8.45
CA LEU A 133 13.98 1.00 -7.91
C LEU A 133 14.28 2.18 -8.84
N GLY A 134 14.32 3.36 -8.26
CA GLY A 134 14.62 4.60 -8.98
C GLY A 134 13.44 5.29 -9.62
N GLY A 135 12.26 4.66 -9.63
CA GLY A 135 11.07 5.24 -10.22
C GLY A 135 10.20 5.98 -9.22
N ALA A 136 9.32 6.84 -9.72
CA ALA A 136 8.33 7.51 -8.91
C ALA A 136 7.16 6.56 -8.62
N ALA A 137 6.69 6.55 -7.37
CA ALA A 137 5.61 5.66 -6.95
C ALA A 137 4.40 5.79 -7.87
N GLU A 138 3.84 4.66 -8.28
CA GLU A 138 2.76 4.60 -9.25
C GLU A 138 1.51 3.98 -8.64
N LEU A 139 0.36 4.60 -8.87
CA LEU A 139 -0.92 4.03 -8.51
C LEU A 139 -1.33 3.01 -9.58
N SER A 140 -1.55 1.76 -9.19
CA SER A 140 -1.96 0.72 -10.12
C SER A 140 -3.31 0.15 -9.71
N TRP A 141 -4.27 0.23 -10.60
CA TRP A 141 -5.62 -0.25 -10.36
C TRP A 141 -5.69 -1.77 -10.38
N CYS A 142 -6.50 -2.31 -9.47
CA CYS A 142 -6.73 -3.75 -9.36
C CYS A 142 -8.04 -4.12 -10.05
N ALA A 143 -8.25 -5.41 -10.30
CA ALA A 143 -9.53 -5.95 -10.78
C ALA A 143 -10.07 -5.25 -12.03
N GLY A 144 -9.20 -4.79 -12.91
CA GLY A 144 -9.62 -4.23 -14.20
C GLY A 144 -10.36 -2.90 -14.13
N LYS A 145 -10.14 -2.12 -13.12
CA LYS A 145 -10.82 -0.82 -12.97
C LYS A 145 -10.04 0.33 -13.62
#